data_0b85b72aa0b7da7155fbd7b7fb4bf7b4
#
_entry.id   0b85b72aa0b7da7155fbd7b7fb4bf7b4
#
_cell.length_a   1.000
_cell.length_b   1.000
_cell.length_c   1.000
_cell.angle_alpha   90.00
_cell.angle_beta   90.00
_cell.angle_gamma   90.00
#
_symmetry.space_group_name_H-M   'P 1'
#
loop_
_entity.id
_entity.type
_entity.pdbx_description
1 polymer ?
#
loop_
_entity_poly.entity_id
_entity_poly.type
_entity_poly.pdbx_seq_one_letter_code
_entity_poly.pdbx_strand_id
1 'polypeptide(L)'
;MKQNKFRCINGCLMFVVLILLTACQPTPEEEIVVNKGDGALEIKLQATPVPPEEAQAFAVPDCWQETLEIGDSRVVFDAAVECPVTAFPVFEVEEASFTAQTVNEALARLAPDAERVWLAGTSSEELNEELAAAIRGWWYDDGLGGGHYGPYEGQEEDITRLQQQLANAVDESAPYAPFESLPVKHTVLCADGRSITVYAYDDCWAFTIDLGHAAVMQGERLVATGGAMGNEPPGTEIGEVSVTPEQAVEQAQAMLETLGYAGMQVASVEKARMVNAVTAEVLTNGYQLILCRGDGGYAPFDSLLLGHSALQIHEPLAYRKAWRPERMQMFVDERGVRYVEQMYPIRVLRTVSGNAQLLPFARVQELLRNRFRHEFRWTEVSGATVTVKRVALVGALVRVKNDLERAYIVPAWLCEYTTDTGSAPDQRYAIAVNAIDGTNVDVKLA
;
A
#
# COMPACT_ATOMS: atom_id res chain seq x y z
N MET A 1 27.50 66.40 20.89
CA MET A 1 26.93 65.48 19.89
C MET A 1 27.09 63.96 20.23
N LYS A 2 27.31 63.55 21.48
CA LYS A 2 27.49 62.14 21.87
C LYS A 2 26.30 61.48 22.61
N GLN A 3 25.35 62.24 23.10
CA GLN A 3 24.23 61.75 23.91
C GLN A 3 23.03 61.22 23.12
N ASN A 4 22.87 61.63 21.85
CA ASN A 4 21.70 61.15 21.04
C ASN A 4 21.87 59.79 20.39
N LYS A 5 23.10 59.27 20.26
CA LYS A 5 23.32 57.94 19.71
C LYS A 5 22.94 56.79 20.67
N PHE A 6 23.07 56.98 21.97
CA PHE A 6 22.73 55.98 22.99
C PHE A 6 21.22 55.81 23.18
N ARG A 7 20.41 56.83 22.94
CA ARG A 7 18.95 56.72 23.04
C ARG A 7 18.32 55.95 21.86
N CYS A 8 18.88 56.06 20.66
CA CYS A 8 18.42 55.27 19.52
C CYS A 8 18.75 53.77 19.65
N ILE A 9 19.93 53.43 20.19
CA ILE A 9 20.34 52.04 20.37
C ILE A 9 19.46 51.34 21.42
N ASN A 10 19.13 51.99 22.52
CA ASN A 10 18.23 51.41 23.52
C ASN A 10 16.78 51.26 23.03
N GLY A 11 16.30 52.17 22.16
CA GLY A 11 14.98 52.07 21.55
C GLY A 11 14.89 50.89 20.56
N CYS A 12 15.91 50.71 19.73
CA CYS A 12 15.97 49.54 18.82
C CYS A 12 16.12 48.21 19.57
N LEU A 13 16.92 48.16 20.64
CA LEU A 13 17.08 46.97 21.46
C LEU A 13 15.77 46.54 22.16
N MET A 14 15.04 47.55 22.69
CA MET A 14 13.75 47.34 23.32
C MET A 14 12.66 46.88 22.33
N PHE A 15 12.72 47.37 21.09
CA PHE A 15 11.80 46.95 20.03
C PHE A 15 12.09 45.52 19.53
N VAL A 16 13.36 45.12 19.43
CA VAL A 16 13.77 43.75 19.09
C VAL A 16 13.39 42.77 20.20
N VAL A 17 13.54 43.16 21.48
CA VAL A 17 13.10 42.30 22.61
C VAL A 17 11.57 42.19 22.65
N LEU A 18 10.80 43.25 22.32
CA LEU A 18 9.35 43.17 22.22
C LEU A 18 8.91 42.26 21.06
N ILE A 19 9.57 42.28 19.90
CA ILE A 19 9.27 41.38 18.76
C ILE A 19 9.62 39.92 19.10
N LEU A 20 10.70 39.70 19.84
CA LEU A 20 11.07 38.35 20.29
C LEU A 20 10.11 37.81 21.36
N LEU A 21 9.50 38.65 22.17
CA LEU A 21 8.49 38.24 23.16
C LEU A 21 7.11 38.00 22.53
N THR A 22 6.78 38.62 21.39
CA THR A 22 5.54 38.34 20.66
C THR A 22 5.67 37.13 19.73
N ALA A 23 6.90 36.75 19.36
CA ALA A 23 7.14 35.51 18.59
C ALA A 23 7.00 34.25 19.45
N CYS A 24 6.98 34.36 20.78
CA CYS A 24 6.64 33.29 21.72
C CYS A 24 5.21 33.44 22.24
N GLN A 25 4.24 33.73 21.38
CA GLN A 25 2.87 33.45 21.77
C GLN A 25 2.76 31.94 21.91
N PRO A 26 2.27 31.43 23.06
CA PRO A 26 1.91 30.02 23.14
C PRO A 26 0.95 29.81 21.97
N THR A 27 1.27 28.85 21.13
CA THR A 27 0.33 28.32 20.14
C THR A 27 -0.97 28.11 20.89
N PRO A 28 -2.12 28.63 20.42
CA PRO A 28 -3.39 28.34 21.07
C PRO A 28 -3.42 26.84 21.35
N GLU A 29 -3.82 26.47 22.56
CA GLU A 29 -4.06 25.07 22.95
C GLU A 29 -5.27 24.46 22.20
N GLU A 30 -5.47 24.80 20.94
CA GLU A 30 -6.15 23.92 20.01
C GLU A 30 -5.25 22.69 19.96
N GLU A 31 -5.74 21.61 20.53
CA GLU A 31 -5.11 20.29 20.46
C GLU A 31 -4.74 20.02 19.00
N ILE A 32 -3.56 20.50 18.63
CA ILE A 32 -2.96 20.17 17.34
C ILE A 32 -2.74 18.69 17.41
N VAL A 33 -3.43 17.98 16.55
CA VAL A 33 -3.50 16.53 16.41
C VAL A 33 -2.14 15.92 16.06
N VAL A 34 -1.08 16.39 16.63
CA VAL A 34 0.28 15.85 16.49
C VAL A 34 0.72 15.35 17.86
N ASN A 35 -0.10 14.51 18.47
CA ASN A 35 0.42 13.70 19.54
C ASN A 35 1.21 12.55 18.89
N LYS A 36 2.52 12.74 18.79
CA LYS A 36 3.46 11.66 18.38
C LYS A 36 3.58 10.72 19.57
N GLY A 37 2.49 9.99 19.88
CA GLY A 37 2.42 8.89 20.85
C GLY A 37 3.50 8.90 21.93
N ASP A 38 3.29 9.65 23.00
CA ASP A 38 4.17 9.64 24.18
C ASP A 38 3.95 8.43 25.11
N GLY A 39 3.41 7.32 24.56
CA GLY A 39 3.04 6.11 25.28
C GLY A 39 1.60 6.11 25.79
N ALA A 40 0.77 7.06 25.35
CA ALA A 40 -0.64 7.12 25.73
C ALA A 40 -1.40 5.88 25.24
N LEU A 41 -1.03 5.34 24.07
CA LEU A 41 -1.63 4.13 23.54
C LEU A 41 -1.35 2.92 24.46
N GLU A 42 -0.10 2.70 24.83
CA GLU A 42 0.31 1.59 25.70
C GLU A 42 -0.38 1.68 27.06
N ILE A 43 -0.54 2.88 27.63
CA ILE A 43 -1.27 3.09 28.88
C ILE A 43 -2.74 2.71 28.72
N LYS A 44 -3.38 3.12 27.63
CA LYS A 44 -4.79 2.80 27.35
C LYS A 44 -5.00 1.32 27.05
N LEU A 45 -4.05 0.65 26.39
CA LEU A 45 -4.09 -0.79 26.16
C LEU A 45 -3.87 -1.61 27.44
N GLN A 46 -3.18 -1.07 28.44
CA GLN A 46 -3.02 -1.68 29.76
C GLN A 46 -4.25 -1.48 30.66
N ALA A 47 -5.11 -0.52 30.34
CA ALA A 47 -6.41 -0.39 31.03
C ALA A 47 -7.20 -1.69 30.83
N THR A 48 -7.88 -2.15 31.89
CA THR A 48 -8.62 -3.41 31.90
C THR A 48 -9.54 -3.49 30.66
N PRO A 49 -9.39 -4.53 29.81
CA PRO A 49 -10.23 -4.68 28.65
C PRO A 49 -11.70 -4.75 29.08
N VAL A 50 -12.57 -4.05 28.37
CA VAL A 50 -14.02 -4.22 28.57
C VAL A 50 -14.37 -5.66 28.21
N PRO A 51 -15.04 -6.43 29.08
CA PRO A 51 -15.44 -7.78 28.73
C PRO A 51 -16.28 -7.78 27.44
N PRO A 52 -16.15 -8.79 26.57
CA PRO A 52 -16.93 -8.89 25.32
C PRO A 52 -18.44 -8.82 25.56
N GLU A 53 -18.90 -9.25 26.73
CA GLU A 53 -20.31 -9.26 27.15
C GLU A 53 -20.84 -7.86 27.50
N GLU A 54 -19.94 -6.93 27.82
CA GLU A 54 -20.24 -5.51 28.01
C GLU A 54 -19.91 -4.73 26.73
N ALA A 55 -20.19 -5.31 25.55
CA ALA A 55 -20.01 -4.62 24.29
C ALA A 55 -20.60 -3.21 24.42
N GLN A 56 -19.75 -2.22 24.45
CA GLN A 56 -20.18 -0.84 24.53
C GLN A 56 -21.14 -0.63 23.37
N ALA A 57 -22.30 -0.08 23.66
CA ALA A 57 -23.20 0.43 22.62
C ALA A 57 -22.45 1.59 21.94
N PHE A 58 -21.51 1.25 21.04
CA PHE A 58 -20.75 2.19 20.25
C PHE A 58 -21.66 2.66 19.14
N ALA A 59 -22.42 3.73 19.43
CA ALA A 59 -23.36 4.30 18.49
C ALA A 59 -22.58 5.04 17.39
N VAL A 60 -22.61 4.48 16.20
CA VAL A 60 -22.08 5.07 14.98
C VAL A 60 -23.27 5.38 14.07
N PRO A 61 -23.38 6.57 13.48
CA PRO A 61 -24.42 6.85 12.49
C PRO A 61 -24.10 6.08 11.19
N ASP A 62 -25.14 5.75 10.42
CA ASP A 62 -24.96 5.10 9.11
C ASP A 62 -24.31 6.03 8.08
N CYS A 63 -24.41 7.33 8.28
CA CYS A 63 -23.82 8.34 7.41
C CYS A 63 -23.39 9.58 8.18
N TRP A 64 -22.39 10.29 7.63
CA TRP A 64 -21.98 11.61 8.12
C TRP A 64 -22.12 12.63 7.01
N GLN A 65 -23.03 13.59 7.23
CA GLN A 65 -23.30 14.69 6.29
C GLN A 65 -23.03 16.03 6.96
N GLU A 66 -22.05 16.77 6.44
CA GLU A 66 -21.62 18.06 6.97
C GLU A 66 -20.80 18.81 5.92
N THR A 67 -20.79 20.15 5.98
CA THR A 67 -19.85 20.97 5.21
C THR A 67 -19.01 21.79 6.17
N LEU A 68 -17.71 21.72 6.00
CA LEU A 68 -16.72 22.48 6.78
C LEU A 68 -16.05 23.50 5.86
N GLU A 69 -16.19 24.79 6.17
CA GLU A 69 -15.52 25.87 5.46
C GLU A 69 -14.11 26.06 6.02
N ILE A 70 -13.10 26.15 5.16
CA ILE A 70 -11.68 26.34 5.52
C ILE A 70 -11.08 27.39 4.59
N GLY A 71 -11.11 28.66 5.00
CA GLY A 71 -10.71 29.78 4.14
C GLY A 71 -11.58 29.81 2.87
N ASP A 72 -10.95 29.78 1.70
CA ASP A 72 -11.64 29.73 0.41
C ASP A 72 -12.00 28.32 -0.05
N SER A 73 -11.58 27.29 0.68
CA SER A 73 -11.82 25.89 0.39
C SER A 73 -12.93 25.33 1.30
N ARG A 74 -13.52 24.21 0.89
CA ARG A 74 -14.53 23.52 1.68
C ARG A 74 -14.32 22.00 1.69
N VAL A 75 -14.66 21.38 2.80
CA VAL A 75 -14.72 19.92 2.94
C VAL A 75 -16.18 19.51 3.07
N VAL A 76 -16.65 18.71 2.13
CA VAL A 76 -18.01 18.16 2.11
C VAL A 76 -17.92 16.72 2.60
N PHE A 77 -18.47 16.46 3.77
CA PHE A 77 -18.72 15.10 4.24
C PHE A 77 -20.07 14.66 3.67
N ASP A 78 -20.05 13.69 2.80
CA ASP A 78 -21.23 12.98 2.26
C ASP A 78 -20.86 11.50 2.22
N ALA A 79 -20.61 10.96 3.42
CA ALA A 79 -19.92 9.71 3.62
C ALA A 79 -20.81 8.66 4.28
N ALA A 80 -20.80 7.43 3.75
CA ALA A 80 -21.19 6.26 4.50
C ALA A 80 -20.21 6.04 5.66
N VAL A 81 -20.72 5.61 6.82
CA VAL A 81 -19.89 5.27 7.99
C VAL A 81 -19.96 3.77 8.21
N GLU A 82 -18.81 3.11 8.09
CA GLU A 82 -18.70 1.66 8.15
C GLU A 82 -18.03 1.23 9.45
N CYS A 83 -18.74 0.50 10.29
CA CYS A 83 -18.23 -0.14 11.49
C CYS A 83 -18.64 -1.62 11.47
N PRO A 84 -17.86 -2.51 10.79
CA PRO A 84 -18.29 -3.87 10.53
C PRO A 84 -18.22 -4.78 11.77
N VAL A 85 -17.62 -4.32 12.86
CA VAL A 85 -17.35 -5.10 14.07
C VAL A 85 -17.96 -4.51 15.32
N THR A 86 -18.22 -5.36 16.30
CA THR A 86 -18.75 -5.00 17.62
C THR A 86 -17.71 -5.18 18.73
N ALA A 87 -16.60 -5.86 18.45
CA ALA A 87 -15.43 -5.97 19.31
C ALA A 87 -14.21 -5.38 18.59
N PHE A 88 -13.32 -4.79 19.34
CA PHE A 88 -12.19 -3.99 18.82
C PHE A 88 -10.86 -4.56 19.28
N PRO A 89 -10.44 -5.71 18.72
CA PRO A 89 -9.19 -6.33 19.10
C PRO A 89 -7.97 -5.52 18.68
N VAL A 90 -6.90 -5.63 19.46
CA VAL A 90 -5.60 -5.05 19.15
C VAL A 90 -4.58 -6.19 19.15
N PHE A 91 -3.80 -6.25 18.08
CA PHE A 91 -2.76 -7.26 17.89
C PHE A 91 -1.37 -6.63 17.92
N GLU A 92 -0.42 -7.29 18.58
CA GLU A 92 1.00 -6.98 18.41
C GLU A 92 1.53 -7.84 17.26
N VAL A 93 2.25 -7.20 16.35
CA VAL A 93 2.78 -7.81 15.14
C VAL A 93 4.24 -7.45 14.94
N GLU A 94 4.94 -8.28 14.16
CA GLU A 94 6.28 -7.98 13.65
C GLU A 94 6.34 -8.22 12.16
N GLU A 95 7.30 -7.58 11.47
CA GLU A 95 7.60 -7.89 10.08
C GLU A 95 8.07 -9.34 9.98
N ALA A 96 7.63 -10.04 8.96
CA ALA A 96 8.09 -11.36 8.60
C ALA A 96 8.84 -11.32 7.28
N SER A 97 9.59 -12.36 6.98
CA SER A 97 10.25 -12.55 5.69
C SER A 97 9.81 -13.85 5.08
N PHE A 98 9.75 -13.89 3.75
CA PHE A 98 9.56 -15.13 3.03
C PHE A 98 10.80 -16.00 3.13
N THR A 99 10.59 -17.29 3.15
CA THR A 99 11.63 -18.31 3.18
C THR A 99 11.42 -19.32 2.07
N ALA A 100 12.43 -20.09 1.72
CA ALA A 100 12.28 -21.21 0.80
C ALA A 100 11.17 -22.17 1.26
N GLN A 101 11.01 -22.38 2.57
CA GLN A 101 9.95 -23.20 3.12
C GLN A 101 8.55 -22.65 2.78
N THR A 102 8.34 -21.33 2.95
CA THR A 102 7.06 -20.68 2.62
C THR A 102 6.69 -20.89 1.16
N VAL A 103 7.67 -20.69 0.26
CA VAL A 103 7.47 -20.89 -1.20
C VAL A 103 7.19 -22.36 -1.53
N ASN A 104 7.95 -23.27 -0.94
CA ASN A 104 7.76 -24.71 -1.15
C ASN A 104 6.38 -25.20 -0.65
N GLU A 105 5.90 -24.69 0.48
CA GLU A 105 4.57 -25.00 1.01
C GLU A 105 3.46 -24.50 0.07
N ALA A 106 3.61 -23.32 -0.50
CA ALA A 106 2.68 -22.77 -1.48
C ALA A 106 2.71 -23.60 -2.77
N LEU A 107 3.88 -23.91 -3.31
CA LEU A 107 4.03 -24.74 -4.52
C LEU A 107 3.50 -26.15 -4.32
N ALA A 108 3.70 -26.77 -3.15
CA ALA A 108 3.15 -28.09 -2.87
C ALA A 108 1.61 -28.14 -2.96
N ARG A 109 0.94 -27.01 -2.75
CA ARG A 109 -0.52 -26.87 -2.89
C ARG A 109 -0.95 -26.49 -4.31
N LEU A 110 -0.16 -25.62 -4.98
CA LEU A 110 -0.46 -25.12 -6.33
C LEU A 110 -0.08 -26.11 -7.43
N ALA A 111 1.03 -26.82 -7.24
CA ALA A 111 1.65 -27.72 -8.20
C ALA A 111 2.02 -29.05 -7.52
N PRO A 112 1.04 -29.81 -6.98
CA PRO A 112 1.31 -31.08 -6.32
C PRO A 112 1.88 -32.15 -7.29
N ASP A 113 1.74 -31.90 -8.58
CA ASP A 113 2.20 -32.71 -9.71
C ASP A 113 3.43 -32.11 -10.42
N ALA A 114 4.19 -31.26 -9.73
CA ALA A 114 5.42 -30.67 -10.25
C ALA A 114 6.45 -31.74 -10.61
N GLU A 115 6.94 -31.73 -11.84
CA GLU A 115 7.90 -32.75 -12.34
C GLU A 115 9.27 -32.16 -12.63
N ARG A 116 9.32 -30.96 -13.17
CA ARG A 116 10.54 -30.33 -13.65
C ARG A 116 10.61 -28.87 -13.27
N VAL A 117 11.82 -28.34 -13.26
CA VAL A 117 12.06 -26.92 -12.97
C VAL A 117 13.21 -26.40 -13.81
N TRP A 118 13.13 -25.15 -14.24
CA TRP A 118 14.29 -24.40 -14.73
C TRP A 118 14.36 -23.02 -14.07
N LEU A 119 15.58 -22.50 -14.01
CA LEU A 119 15.82 -21.15 -13.59
C LEU A 119 15.33 -20.22 -14.70
N ALA A 120 14.28 -19.45 -14.45
CA ALA A 120 13.74 -18.50 -15.42
C ALA A 120 14.77 -17.38 -15.70
N GLY A 121 14.76 -16.89 -16.93
CA GLY A 121 15.77 -15.93 -17.41
C GLY A 121 17.07 -16.58 -17.82
N THR A 122 17.13 -17.91 -17.96
CA THR A 122 18.32 -18.63 -18.45
C THR A 122 18.07 -19.38 -19.75
N SER A 123 16.83 -19.55 -20.18
CA SER A 123 16.51 -20.13 -21.47
C SER A 123 16.86 -19.20 -22.62
N SER A 124 17.20 -19.77 -23.78
CA SER A 124 17.50 -18.95 -24.97
C SER A 124 16.30 -18.14 -25.44
N GLU A 125 15.08 -18.63 -25.26
CA GLU A 125 13.85 -17.92 -25.60
C GLU A 125 13.67 -16.67 -24.72
N GLU A 126 13.69 -16.81 -23.40
CA GLU A 126 13.53 -15.71 -22.45
C GLU A 126 14.64 -14.66 -22.60
N LEU A 127 15.91 -15.11 -22.73
CA LEU A 127 17.04 -14.21 -22.90
C LEU A 127 17.00 -13.44 -24.21
N ASN A 128 16.47 -14.03 -25.29
CA ASN A 128 16.23 -13.32 -26.55
C ASN A 128 15.13 -12.26 -26.40
N GLU A 129 14.05 -12.55 -25.69
CA GLU A 129 13.00 -11.57 -25.40
C GLU A 129 13.53 -10.41 -24.56
N GLU A 130 14.27 -10.68 -23.48
CA GLU A 130 14.89 -9.64 -22.66
C GLU A 130 15.89 -8.80 -23.46
N LEU A 131 16.70 -9.43 -24.31
CA LEU A 131 17.64 -8.72 -25.19
C LEU A 131 16.91 -7.83 -26.20
N ALA A 132 15.81 -8.31 -26.77
CA ALA A 132 15.00 -7.50 -27.68
C ALA A 132 14.37 -6.28 -26.97
N ALA A 133 13.95 -6.44 -25.73
CA ALA A 133 13.44 -5.33 -24.90
C ALA A 133 14.57 -4.33 -24.56
N ALA A 134 15.75 -4.82 -24.15
CA ALA A 134 16.89 -3.97 -23.88
C ALA A 134 17.33 -3.17 -25.12
N ILE A 135 17.36 -3.81 -26.31
CA ILE A 135 17.70 -3.12 -27.58
C ILE A 135 16.63 -2.06 -27.93
N ARG A 136 15.35 -2.35 -27.71
CA ARG A 136 14.26 -1.40 -27.95
C ARG A 136 14.38 -0.16 -27.06
N GLY A 137 14.87 -0.30 -25.85
CA GLY A 137 15.03 0.77 -24.87
C GLY A 137 13.77 1.03 -24.07
N TRP A 138 13.81 2.13 -23.32
CA TRP A 138 12.69 2.53 -22.46
C TRP A 138 11.71 3.42 -23.19
N TRP A 139 10.44 3.31 -22.79
CA TRP A 139 9.39 4.21 -23.26
C TRP A 139 9.48 5.54 -22.50
N TYR A 140 9.53 6.63 -23.25
CA TYR A 140 9.50 7.99 -22.74
C TYR A 140 8.19 8.64 -23.15
N ASP A 141 7.38 9.04 -22.17
CA ASP A 141 6.17 9.82 -22.38
C ASP A 141 6.57 11.26 -22.75
N ASP A 142 5.95 11.82 -23.80
CA ASP A 142 6.16 13.21 -24.23
C ASP A 142 5.28 14.23 -23.47
N GLY A 143 4.45 13.77 -22.52
CA GLY A 143 3.53 14.59 -21.73
C GLY A 143 2.34 15.15 -22.51
N LEU A 144 2.16 14.75 -23.78
CA LEU A 144 1.09 15.19 -24.67
C LEU A 144 0.17 14.03 -25.12
N GLY A 145 0.31 12.88 -24.46
CA GLY A 145 -0.43 11.65 -24.79
C GLY A 145 0.22 10.81 -25.88
N GLY A 146 1.51 11.06 -26.17
CA GLY A 146 2.36 10.28 -27.05
C GLY A 146 3.67 9.92 -26.33
N GLY A 147 4.58 9.28 -27.07
CA GLY A 147 5.90 8.93 -26.55
C GLY A 147 6.71 8.13 -27.57
N HIS A 148 7.91 7.74 -27.17
CA HIS A 148 8.79 6.95 -28.03
C HIS A 148 9.72 6.07 -27.19
N TYR A 149 10.17 4.97 -27.78
CA TYR A 149 11.25 4.20 -27.19
C TYR A 149 12.58 4.90 -27.43
N GLY A 150 13.42 4.97 -26.40
CA GLY A 150 14.74 5.58 -26.47
C GLY A 150 15.73 4.91 -25.53
N PRO A 151 17.02 5.25 -25.66
CA PRO A 151 18.06 4.67 -24.84
C PRO A 151 17.92 5.08 -23.37
N TYR A 152 18.35 4.22 -22.47
CA TYR A 152 18.40 4.44 -21.03
C TYR A 152 19.84 4.31 -20.48
N GLU A 153 20.06 4.84 -19.30
CA GLU A 153 21.36 4.71 -18.62
C GLU A 153 21.65 3.24 -18.30
N GLY A 154 22.80 2.73 -18.74
CA GLY A 154 23.21 1.33 -18.58
C GLY A 154 22.73 0.37 -19.69
N GLN A 155 22.05 0.86 -20.73
CA GLN A 155 21.52 0.02 -21.80
C GLN A 155 22.60 -0.83 -22.50
N GLU A 156 23.79 -0.26 -22.79
CA GLU A 156 24.89 -0.99 -23.45
C GLU A 156 25.43 -2.10 -22.56
N GLU A 157 25.53 -1.86 -21.27
CA GLU A 157 25.93 -2.84 -20.27
C GLU A 157 24.92 -3.98 -20.18
N ASP A 158 23.61 -3.66 -20.15
CA ASP A 158 22.55 -4.65 -20.13
C ASP A 158 22.54 -5.50 -21.40
N ILE A 159 22.64 -4.89 -22.58
CA ILE A 159 22.72 -5.62 -23.85
C ILE A 159 23.94 -6.56 -23.84
N THR A 160 25.09 -6.08 -23.39
CA THR A 160 26.31 -6.89 -23.33
C THR A 160 26.17 -8.06 -22.37
N ARG A 161 25.58 -7.82 -21.18
CA ARG A 161 25.30 -8.84 -20.17
C ARG A 161 24.35 -9.91 -20.72
N LEU A 162 23.24 -9.51 -21.34
CA LEU A 162 22.24 -10.42 -21.90
C LEU A 162 22.80 -11.24 -23.06
N GLN A 163 23.63 -10.67 -23.92
CA GLN A 163 24.35 -11.41 -24.99
C GLN A 163 25.28 -12.47 -24.40
N GLN A 164 26.00 -12.16 -23.33
CA GLN A 164 26.85 -13.13 -22.63
C GLN A 164 26.03 -14.24 -21.97
N GLN A 165 24.87 -13.90 -21.36
CA GLN A 165 23.98 -14.88 -20.78
C GLN A 165 23.38 -15.79 -21.87
N LEU A 166 22.96 -15.21 -22.99
CA LEU A 166 22.42 -15.97 -24.13
C LEU A 166 23.44 -16.97 -24.70
N ALA A 167 24.73 -16.61 -24.76
CA ALA A 167 25.77 -17.53 -25.17
C ALA A 167 25.96 -18.74 -24.22
N ASN A 168 25.45 -18.63 -22.99
CA ASN A 168 25.47 -19.68 -21.97
C ASN A 168 24.06 -20.14 -21.58
N ALA A 169 23.08 -19.92 -22.44
CA ALA A 169 21.68 -20.27 -22.16
C ALA A 169 21.52 -21.75 -21.84
N VAL A 170 20.64 -22.05 -20.89
CA VAL A 170 20.32 -23.41 -20.46
C VAL A 170 18.88 -23.69 -20.82
N ASP A 171 18.67 -24.46 -21.89
CA ASP A 171 17.32 -24.83 -22.37
C ASP A 171 16.83 -26.17 -21.78
N GLU A 172 17.59 -26.76 -20.88
CA GLU A 172 17.24 -28.03 -20.23
C GLU A 172 16.72 -27.79 -18.81
N SER A 173 15.52 -28.31 -18.53
CA SER A 173 14.96 -28.33 -17.19
C SER A 173 15.54 -29.48 -16.36
N ALA A 174 15.68 -29.27 -15.05
CA ALA A 174 16.06 -30.30 -14.09
C ALA A 174 14.80 -31.00 -13.51
N PRO A 175 14.91 -32.19 -12.93
CA PRO A 175 13.86 -32.74 -12.09
C PRO A 175 13.51 -31.75 -10.96
N TYR A 176 12.20 -31.58 -10.69
CA TYR A 176 11.78 -30.70 -9.61
C TYR A 176 12.17 -31.27 -8.23
N ALA A 177 12.73 -30.44 -7.41
CA ALA A 177 12.92 -30.68 -5.98
C ALA A 177 12.58 -29.40 -5.22
N PRO A 178 12.14 -29.49 -3.95
CA PRO A 178 11.91 -28.30 -3.13
C PRO A 178 13.15 -27.40 -3.11
N PHE A 179 12.94 -26.08 -3.16
CA PHE A 179 14.02 -25.10 -3.15
C PHE A 179 14.74 -25.10 -1.80
N GLU A 180 16.06 -25.04 -1.81
CA GLU A 180 16.91 -24.91 -0.61
C GLU A 180 17.06 -23.44 -0.19
N SER A 181 16.93 -22.51 -1.13
CA SER A 181 16.96 -21.05 -0.93
C SER A 181 15.79 -20.40 -1.66
N LEU A 182 15.51 -19.13 -1.38
CA LEU A 182 14.48 -18.40 -2.10
C LEU A 182 14.72 -18.43 -3.61
N PRO A 183 13.72 -18.86 -4.40
CA PRO A 183 13.85 -18.86 -5.86
C PRO A 183 13.75 -17.41 -6.36
N VAL A 184 14.88 -16.86 -6.85
CA VAL A 184 14.88 -15.51 -7.43
C VAL A 184 13.91 -15.44 -8.61
N LYS A 185 13.98 -16.42 -9.53
CA LYS A 185 12.99 -16.62 -10.59
C LYS A 185 13.13 -18.04 -11.12
N HIS A 186 12.11 -18.86 -10.97
CA HIS A 186 12.13 -20.25 -11.44
C HIS A 186 10.77 -20.61 -12.06
N THR A 187 10.77 -21.43 -13.08
CA THR A 187 9.55 -21.97 -13.68
C THR A 187 9.43 -23.44 -13.37
N VAL A 188 8.35 -23.82 -12.70
CA VAL A 188 7.97 -25.20 -12.37
C VAL A 188 7.00 -25.70 -13.44
N LEU A 189 7.27 -26.89 -13.97
CA LEU A 189 6.40 -27.58 -14.91
C LEU A 189 5.66 -28.69 -14.21
N CYS A 190 4.35 -28.74 -14.42
CA CYS A 190 3.44 -29.75 -13.90
C CYS A 190 3.21 -30.84 -14.91
N ALA A 191 2.86 -32.05 -14.43
CA ALA A 191 2.55 -33.22 -15.28
C ALA A 191 1.35 -32.98 -16.21
N ASP A 192 0.41 -32.10 -15.81
CA ASP A 192 -0.76 -31.71 -16.60
C ASP A 192 -0.45 -30.69 -17.71
N GLY A 193 0.81 -30.23 -17.81
CA GLY A 193 1.30 -29.30 -18.81
C GLY A 193 1.23 -27.83 -18.37
N ARG A 194 0.74 -27.53 -17.17
CA ARG A 194 0.80 -26.17 -16.62
C ARG A 194 2.24 -25.79 -16.29
N SER A 195 2.51 -24.51 -16.43
CA SER A 195 3.76 -23.88 -15.97
C SER A 195 3.47 -22.85 -14.88
N ILE A 196 4.26 -22.84 -13.80
CA ILE A 196 4.17 -21.87 -12.74
C ILE A 196 5.51 -21.20 -12.59
N THR A 197 5.59 -19.94 -12.99
CA THR A 197 6.78 -19.11 -12.73
C THR A 197 6.64 -18.50 -11.36
N VAL A 198 7.62 -18.74 -10.50
CA VAL A 198 7.70 -18.21 -9.14
C VAL A 198 8.95 -17.38 -8.98
N TYR A 199 8.83 -16.26 -8.28
CA TYR A 199 9.98 -15.52 -7.77
C TYR A 199 9.73 -15.09 -6.33
N ALA A 200 10.80 -14.90 -5.56
CA ALA A 200 10.70 -14.46 -4.19
C ALA A 200 11.89 -13.61 -3.76
N TYR A 201 11.61 -12.63 -2.93
CA TYR A 201 12.54 -11.82 -2.17
C TYR A 201 12.14 -11.88 -0.70
N ASP A 202 12.91 -11.28 0.17
CA ASP A 202 12.61 -11.29 1.61
C ASP A 202 11.24 -10.69 1.93
N ASP A 203 10.81 -9.68 1.19
CA ASP A 203 9.58 -8.91 1.41
C ASP A 203 8.49 -9.11 0.35
N CYS A 204 8.74 -9.94 -0.67
CA CYS A 204 7.82 -10.18 -1.78
C CYS A 204 7.91 -11.61 -2.26
N TRP A 205 6.77 -12.21 -2.53
CA TRP A 205 6.65 -13.50 -3.18
C TRP A 205 5.53 -13.46 -4.21
N ALA A 206 5.78 -13.96 -5.42
CA ALA A 206 4.79 -13.98 -6.47
C ALA A 206 4.88 -15.22 -7.35
N PHE A 207 3.76 -15.53 -8.03
CA PHE A 207 3.72 -16.54 -9.09
C PHE A 207 2.79 -16.14 -10.23
N THR A 208 3.11 -16.65 -11.42
CA THR A 208 2.25 -16.59 -12.61
C THR A 208 1.98 -18.00 -13.11
N ILE A 209 0.76 -18.25 -13.61
CA ILE A 209 0.36 -19.55 -14.19
C ILE A 209 0.24 -19.41 -15.70
N ASP A 210 1.02 -20.19 -16.47
CA ASP A 210 1.06 -20.26 -17.94
C ASP A 210 1.20 -18.93 -18.68
N LEU A 211 1.86 -17.97 -18.07
CA LEU A 211 1.96 -16.61 -18.60
C LEU A 211 3.39 -16.09 -18.74
N GLY A 212 4.38 -16.88 -18.33
CA GLY A 212 5.78 -16.49 -18.47
C GLY A 212 6.09 -15.11 -17.86
N HIS A 213 6.63 -14.21 -18.67
CA HIS A 213 6.89 -12.80 -18.32
C HIS A 213 5.62 -11.97 -18.42
N ALA A 214 4.81 -11.97 -17.38
CA ALA A 214 3.55 -11.24 -17.37
C ALA A 214 3.58 -10.04 -16.42
N ALA A 215 2.84 -9.00 -16.78
CA ALA A 215 2.60 -7.82 -15.96
C ALA A 215 1.10 -7.49 -15.93
N VAL A 216 0.60 -7.05 -14.79
CA VAL A 216 -0.81 -6.65 -14.64
C VAL A 216 -0.95 -5.15 -14.80
N MET A 217 -1.83 -4.74 -15.70
CA MET A 217 -2.12 -3.34 -16.05
C MET A 217 -3.55 -2.95 -15.73
N GLN A 218 -3.73 -1.82 -15.06
CA GLN A 218 -5.02 -1.11 -14.97
C GLN A 218 -4.97 0.10 -15.88
N GLY A 219 -5.68 0.05 -17.02
CA GLY A 219 -5.57 1.08 -18.04
C GLY A 219 -4.11 1.23 -18.50
N GLU A 220 -3.52 2.38 -18.23
CA GLU A 220 -2.11 2.70 -18.54
C GLU A 220 -1.14 2.42 -17.37
N ARG A 221 -1.67 2.08 -16.19
CA ARG A 221 -0.87 1.92 -14.98
C ARG A 221 -0.44 0.47 -14.80
N LEU A 222 0.85 0.26 -14.63
CA LEU A 222 1.40 -0.99 -14.14
C LEU A 222 1.05 -1.18 -12.66
N VAL A 223 0.44 -2.29 -12.30
CA VAL A 223 0.01 -2.56 -10.92
C VAL A 223 0.67 -3.79 -10.31
N ALA A 224 1.13 -4.74 -11.13
CA ALA A 224 1.91 -5.88 -10.66
C ALA A 224 2.80 -6.43 -11.78
N THR A 225 4.01 -6.86 -11.45
CA THR A 225 4.96 -7.43 -12.41
C THR A 225 5.54 -8.73 -11.89
N GLY A 226 5.55 -9.75 -12.72
CA GLY A 226 6.25 -11.02 -12.45
C GLY A 226 7.77 -10.93 -12.59
N GLY A 227 8.40 -9.80 -12.25
CA GLY A 227 9.84 -9.65 -12.12
C GLY A 227 10.58 -8.87 -13.20
N ALA A 228 9.94 -8.39 -14.27
CA ALA A 228 10.58 -7.49 -15.23
C ALA A 228 9.88 -6.13 -15.21
N MET A 229 10.61 -5.06 -14.93
CA MET A 229 10.12 -3.71 -15.14
C MET A 229 10.26 -3.38 -16.63
N GLY A 230 9.20 -3.61 -17.40
CA GLY A 230 9.07 -3.08 -18.75
C GLY A 230 8.51 -1.67 -18.68
N ASN A 231 9.10 -0.73 -19.39
CA ASN A 231 8.44 0.53 -19.69
C ASN A 231 7.38 0.27 -20.74
N GLU A 232 6.17 0.64 -20.44
CA GLU A 232 4.99 0.22 -21.17
C GLU A 232 4.53 1.27 -22.15
N PRO A 233 3.97 0.86 -23.29
CA PRO A 233 3.29 1.79 -24.17
C PRO A 233 2.01 2.30 -23.48
N PRO A 234 1.62 3.55 -23.73
CA PRO A 234 0.39 4.14 -23.21
C PRO A 234 -0.83 3.31 -23.62
N GLY A 235 -1.77 3.32 -22.73
CA GLY A 235 -2.87 2.40 -22.64
C GLY A 235 -3.80 2.32 -23.81
N THR A 236 -4.26 1.14 -23.98
CA THR A 236 -5.50 0.84 -24.67
C THR A 236 -6.59 0.62 -23.65
N GLU A 237 -7.83 0.92 -23.99
CA GLU A 237 -8.98 0.53 -23.16
C GLU A 237 -8.92 -0.96 -22.85
N ILE A 238 -9.26 -1.31 -21.61
CA ILE A 238 -9.35 -2.72 -21.21
C ILE A 238 -10.54 -3.32 -21.98
N GLY A 239 -10.28 -4.36 -22.75
CA GLY A 239 -11.29 -5.03 -23.56
C GLY A 239 -12.39 -5.72 -22.73
N GLU A 240 -13.23 -6.50 -23.38
CA GLU A 240 -14.24 -7.30 -22.69
C GLU A 240 -13.59 -8.29 -21.72
N VAL A 241 -14.23 -8.45 -20.55
CA VAL A 241 -13.84 -9.39 -19.51
C VAL A 241 -14.94 -10.45 -19.42
N SER A 242 -14.56 -11.73 -19.56
CA SER A 242 -15.51 -12.84 -19.60
C SER A 242 -16.04 -13.26 -18.24
N VAL A 243 -15.34 -12.92 -17.15
CA VAL A 243 -15.76 -13.19 -15.77
C VAL A 243 -16.45 -11.95 -15.17
N THR A 244 -17.33 -12.16 -14.18
CA THR A 244 -17.91 -11.06 -13.41
C THR A 244 -17.02 -10.71 -12.20
N PRO A 245 -17.16 -9.49 -11.63
CA PRO A 245 -16.42 -9.14 -10.40
C PRO A 245 -16.65 -10.13 -9.26
N GLU A 246 -17.89 -10.59 -9.10
CA GLU A 246 -18.27 -11.55 -8.05
C GLU A 246 -17.60 -12.90 -8.25
N GLN A 247 -17.53 -13.39 -9.49
CA GLN A 247 -16.82 -14.63 -9.84
C GLN A 247 -15.31 -14.48 -9.58
N ALA A 248 -14.74 -13.32 -9.89
CA ALA A 248 -13.34 -13.05 -9.61
C ALA A 248 -13.04 -13.07 -8.10
N VAL A 249 -13.92 -12.51 -7.28
CA VAL A 249 -13.83 -12.55 -5.81
C VAL A 249 -13.91 -13.98 -5.29
N GLU A 250 -14.87 -14.78 -5.79
CA GLU A 250 -15.02 -16.18 -5.40
C GLU A 250 -13.77 -17.01 -5.73
N GLN A 251 -13.20 -16.83 -6.92
CA GLN A 251 -11.97 -17.50 -7.33
C GLN A 251 -10.76 -17.09 -6.50
N ALA A 252 -10.65 -15.80 -6.17
CA ALA A 252 -9.59 -15.28 -5.31
C ALA A 252 -9.69 -15.85 -3.89
N GLN A 253 -10.91 -15.95 -3.33
CA GLN A 253 -11.15 -16.58 -2.02
C GLN A 253 -10.76 -18.06 -2.02
N ALA A 254 -11.14 -18.83 -3.05
CA ALA A 254 -10.73 -20.22 -3.19
C ALA A 254 -9.21 -20.37 -3.28
N MET A 255 -8.51 -19.44 -3.93
CA MET A 255 -7.05 -19.39 -3.98
C MET A 255 -6.45 -19.12 -2.61
N LEU A 256 -7.01 -18.18 -1.83
CA LEU A 256 -6.56 -17.91 -0.46
C LEU A 256 -6.69 -19.16 0.43
N GLU A 257 -7.79 -19.88 0.33
CA GLU A 257 -8.00 -21.15 1.05
C GLU A 257 -6.95 -22.20 0.61
N THR A 258 -6.71 -22.33 -0.68
CA THR A 258 -5.67 -23.21 -1.23
C THR A 258 -4.30 -22.87 -0.68
N LEU A 259 -3.93 -21.60 -0.66
CA LEU A 259 -2.65 -21.14 -0.15
C LEU A 259 -2.56 -21.16 1.38
N GLY A 260 -3.70 -21.27 2.09
CA GLY A 260 -3.75 -21.28 3.55
C GLY A 260 -3.66 -19.87 4.19
N TYR A 261 -4.01 -18.84 3.44
CA TYR A 261 -4.06 -17.45 3.93
C TYR A 261 -5.43 -17.14 4.54
N ALA A 262 -5.61 -17.50 5.81
CA ALA A 262 -6.76 -17.05 6.57
C ALA A 262 -6.59 -15.58 6.96
N GLY A 263 -7.68 -14.78 6.88
CA GLY A 263 -7.69 -13.39 7.37
C GLY A 263 -7.38 -12.33 6.32
N MET A 264 -7.05 -12.68 5.09
CA MET A 264 -7.00 -11.73 3.98
C MET A 264 -8.41 -11.45 3.45
N GLN A 265 -8.72 -10.18 3.17
CA GLN A 265 -10.02 -9.73 2.68
C GLN A 265 -9.83 -8.89 1.42
N VAL A 266 -10.78 -9.00 0.49
CA VAL A 266 -10.77 -8.19 -0.74
C VAL A 266 -11.06 -6.73 -0.40
N ALA A 267 -10.13 -5.85 -0.72
CA ALA A 267 -10.25 -4.41 -0.54
C ALA A 267 -10.73 -3.70 -1.82
N SER A 268 -10.29 -4.15 -2.99
CA SER A 268 -10.75 -3.61 -4.28
C SER A 268 -10.79 -4.69 -5.35
N VAL A 269 -11.64 -4.45 -6.36
CA VAL A 269 -11.78 -5.27 -7.58
C VAL A 269 -11.87 -4.30 -8.75
N GLU A 270 -10.89 -4.33 -9.63
CA GLU A 270 -10.84 -3.42 -10.76
C GLU A 270 -10.54 -4.18 -12.06
N LYS A 271 -11.09 -3.70 -13.18
CA LYS A 271 -10.73 -4.27 -14.48
C LYS A 271 -9.24 -4.07 -14.72
N ALA A 272 -8.60 -5.12 -15.20
CA ALA A 272 -7.20 -5.11 -15.54
C ALA A 272 -6.95 -6.00 -16.76
N ARG A 273 -5.79 -5.85 -17.34
CA ARG A 273 -5.28 -6.74 -18.37
C ARG A 273 -3.93 -7.31 -17.97
N MET A 274 -3.62 -8.47 -18.46
CA MET A 274 -2.30 -9.04 -18.34
C MET A 274 -1.59 -8.86 -19.68
N VAL A 275 -0.40 -8.34 -19.64
CA VAL A 275 0.44 -8.12 -20.81
C VAL A 275 1.75 -8.89 -20.66
N ASN A 276 2.36 -9.25 -21.77
CA ASN A 276 3.76 -9.68 -21.76
C ASN A 276 4.63 -8.46 -21.41
N ALA A 277 5.37 -8.55 -20.30
CA ALA A 277 6.17 -7.44 -19.78
C ALA A 277 7.30 -7.01 -20.74
N VAL A 278 7.68 -7.86 -21.68
CA VAL A 278 8.75 -7.62 -22.65
C VAL A 278 8.21 -7.03 -23.96
N THR A 279 7.13 -7.65 -24.49
CA THR A 279 6.56 -7.25 -25.81
C THR A 279 5.42 -6.25 -25.71
N ALA A 280 4.85 -6.06 -24.51
CA ALA A 280 3.64 -5.31 -24.23
C ALA A 280 2.38 -5.88 -24.94
N GLU A 281 2.44 -7.11 -25.45
CA GLU A 281 1.30 -7.79 -26.04
C GLU A 281 0.27 -8.13 -24.96
N VAL A 282 -1.03 -7.86 -25.23
CA VAL A 282 -2.10 -8.23 -24.31
C VAL A 282 -2.32 -9.75 -24.34
N LEU A 283 -2.08 -10.39 -23.22
CA LEU A 283 -2.25 -11.83 -23.07
C LEU A 283 -3.70 -12.20 -22.73
N THR A 284 -4.32 -11.44 -21.81
CA THR A 284 -5.72 -11.67 -21.40
C THR A 284 -6.27 -10.44 -20.66
N ASN A 285 -7.60 -10.29 -20.65
CA ASN A 285 -8.32 -9.31 -19.84
C ASN A 285 -8.98 -10.01 -18.65
N GLY A 286 -9.09 -9.31 -17.52
CA GLY A 286 -9.64 -9.86 -16.30
C GLY A 286 -9.87 -8.81 -15.24
N TYR A 287 -9.79 -9.24 -13.99
CA TYR A 287 -9.85 -8.36 -12.84
C TYR A 287 -8.57 -8.48 -12.01
N GLN A 288 -8.06 -7.34 -11.59
CA GLN A 288 -7.13 -7.28 -10.48
C GLN A 288 -7.91 -7.14 -9.19
N LEU A 289 -7.52 -7.92 -8.20
CA LEU A 289 -8.01 -7.81 -6.84
C LEU A 289 -6.85 -7.42 -5.93
N ILE A 290 -7.13 -6.47 -5.05
CA ILE A 290 -6.25 -6.15 -3.93
C ILE A 290 -6.86 -6.73 -2.68
N LEU A 291 -6.05 -7.47 -1.94
CA LEU A 291 -6.44 -8.09 -0.70
C LEU A 291 -5.54 -7.56 0.42
N CYS A 292 -6.15 -7.20 1.51
CA CYS A 292 -5.48 -6.66 2.69
C CYS A 292 -5.85 -7.49 3.90
N ARG A 293 -5.02 -7.40 4.92
CA ARG A 293 -5.25 -8.09 6.17
C ARG A 293 -6.51 -7.57 6.86
N GLY A 294 -7.40 -8.48 7.25
CA GLY A 294 -8.66 -8.19 7.92
C GLY A 294 -8.72 -8.76 9.33
N ASP A 295 -7.56 -8.88 10.03
CA ASP A 295 -7.53 -9.37 11.41
C ASP A 295 -8.47 -8.56 12.30
N GLY A 296 -9.27 -9.25 13.11
CA GLY A 296 -10.28 -8.62 13.95
C GLY A 296 -11.57 -8.23 13.24
N GLY A 297 -11.72 -8.51 11.92
CA GLY A 297 -12.92 -8.24 11.14
C GLY A 297 -13.09 -6.78 10.76
N TYR A 298 -12.06 -5.95 10.89
CA TYR A 298 -12.07 -4.55 10.44
C TYR A 298 -12.30 -4.44 8.94
N ALA A 299 -12.83 -3.29 8.49
CA ALA A 299 -13.00 -3.03 7.07
C ALA A 299 -11.64 -3.08 6.35
N PRO A 300 -11.54 -3.78 5.22
CA PRO A 300 -10.32 -3.78 4.43
C PRO A 300 -10.10 -2.40 3.79
N PHE A 301 -8.85 -2.00 3.69
CA PHE A 301 -8.46 -0.81 2.91
C PHE A 301 -7.12 -1.02 2.24
N ASP A 302 -7.01 -0.52 1.01
CA ASP A 302 -5.78 -0.60 0.24
C ASP A 302 -4.88 0.57 0.60
N SER A 303 -3.75 0.28 1.24
CA SER A 303 -2.72 1.27 1.59
C SER A 303 -1.38 0.83 1.03
N LEU A 304 -0.78 1.64 0.17
CA LEU A 304 0.56 1.38 -0.39
C LEU A 304 1.67 1.71 0.60
N LEU A 305 1.47 2.67 1.48
CA LEU A 305 2.52 3.16 2.38
C LEU A 305 1.92 3.66 3.69
N LEU A 306 2.44 3.15 4.78
CA LEU A 306 2.33 3.81 6.07
C LEU A 306 3.59 4.68 6.24
N GLY A 307 3.42 6.00 6.22
CA GLY A 307 4.42 6.90 6.74
C GLY A 307 5.62 7.26 5.87
N HIS A 308 5.40 7.72 4.63
CA HIS A 308 6.34 8.64 3.98
C HIS A 308 5.70 10.03 3.86
N SER A 309 5.54 10.75 4.96
CA SER A 309 5.33 12.19 4.84
C SER A 309 6.68 12.86 4.54
N ALA A 310 6.66 13.89 3.69
CA ALA A 310 7.83 14.71 3.41
C ALA A 310 8.47 15.32 4.69
N LEU A 311 7.75 15.32 5.80
CA LEU A 311 8.19 15.77 7.12
C LEU A 311 9.20 14.82 7.80
N GLN A 312 9.34 13.57 7.34
CA GLN A 312 10.30 12.60 7.89
C GLN A 312 11.74 12.84 7.42
N ILE A 313 11.98 13.80 6.52
CA ILE A 313 13.33 14.13 6.03
C ILE A 313 14.26 14.59 7.16
N HIS A 314 13.72 15.08 8.26
CA HIS A 314 14.48 15.59 9.40
C HIS A 314 14.60 14.60 10.57
N GLU A 315 13.98 13.41 10.48
CA GLU A 315 14.15 12.39 11.52
C GLU A 315 15.44 11.59 11.29
N PRO A 316 16.13 11.15 12.36
CA PRO A 316 17.26 10.23 12.24
C PRO A 316 16.87 8.99 11.45
N LEU A 317 17.78 8.43 10.64
CA LEU A 317 17.52 7.26 9.78
C LEU A 317 16.89 6.08 10.54
N ALA A 318 17.26 5.89 11.82
CA ALA A 318 16.70 4.87 12.71
C ALA A 318 15.17 5.00 12.94
N TYR A 319 14.60 6.19 12.73
CA TYR A 319 13.16 6.43 12.89
C TYR A 319 12.39 6.47 11.55
N ARG A 320 13.08 6.23 10.43
CA ARG A 320 12.50 6.31 9.09
C ARG A 320 11.95 5.00 8.57
N LYS A 321 12.05 3.91 9.34
CA LYS A 321 11.47 2.62 8.92
C LYS A 321 9.94 2.78 8.89
N ALA A 322 9.40 2.92 7.68
CA ALA A 322 7.97 2.90 7.48
C ALA A 322 7.48 1.45 7.53
N TRP A 323 6.47 1.19 8.34
CA TRP A 323 5.76 -0.07 8.30
C TRP A 323 4.89 -0.10 7.04
N ARG A 324 5.00 -1.19 6.27
CA ARG A 324 4.17 -1.42 5.10
C ARG A 324 3.09 -2.43 5.47
N PRO A 325 1.83 -2.17 5.15
CA PRO A 325 0.77 -3.14 5.41
C PRO A 325 0.98 -4.37 4.53
N GLU A 326 0.71 -5.54 5.09
CA GLU A 326 0.67 -6.77 4.30
C GLU A 326 -0.41 -6.65 3.23
N ARG A 327 -0.03 -6.92 2.00
CA ARG A 327 -0.86 -6.76 0.82
C ARG A 327 -0.70 -7.95 -0.10
N MET A 328 -1.79 -8.41 -0.66
CA MET A 328 -1.79 -9.39 -1.72
C MET A 328 -2.49 -8.85 -2.95
N GLN A 329 -1.95 -9.13 -4.13
CA GLN A 329 -2.56 -8.83 -5.41
C GLN A 329 -2.86 -10.13 -6.13
N MET A 330 -4.03 -10.21 -6.76
CA MET A 330 -4.38 -11.33 -7.62
C MET A 330 -4.92 -10.80 -8.94
N PHE A 331 -4.58 -11.47 -10.03
CA PHE A 331 -5.24 -11.27 -11.30
C PHE A 331 -6.04 -12.52 -11.66
N VAL A 332 -7.30 -12.31 -12.07
CA VAL A 332 -8.27 -13.37 -12.35
C VAL A 332 -8.85 -13.15 -13.74
N ASP A 333 -8.76 -14.20 -14.59
CA ASP A 333 -9.40 -14.26 -15.89
C ASP A 333 -10.41 -15.43 -15.97
N GLU A 334 -10.90 -15.76 -17.15
CA GLU A 334 -11.84 -16.86 -17.39
C GLU A 334 -11.29 -18.24 -17.02
N ARG A 335 -9.96 -18.39 -16.94
CA ARG A 335 -9.27 -19.63 -16.59
C ARG A 335 -8.93 -19.73 -15.11
N GLY A 336 -9.26 -18.69 -14.33
CA GLY A 336 -9.01 -18.66 -12.91
C GLY A 336 -7.99 -17.62 -12.48
N VAL A 337 -7.39 -17.83 -11.32
CA VAL A 337 -6.30 -16.99 -10.82
C VAL A 337 -5.04 -17.25 -11.63
N ARG A 338 -4.51 -16.21 -12.27
CA ARG A 338 -3.35 -16.29 -13.16
C ARG A 338 -2.09 -15.66 -12.57
N TYR A 339 -2.26 -14.79 -11.60
CA TYR A 339 -1.18 -14.10 -10.91
C TYR A 339 -1.53 -13.94 -9.43
N VAL A 340 -0.56 -14.18 -8.59
CA VAL A 340 -0.63 -13.83 -7.16
C VAL A 340 0.70 -13.22 -6.75
N GLU A 341 0.64 -12.14 -6.01
CA GLU A 341 1.79 -11.51 -5.37
C GLU A 341 1.43 -11.15 -3.94
N GLN A 342 2.26 -11.56 -3.00
CA GLN A 342 2.14 -11.14 -1.60
C GLN A 342 3.36 -10.31 -1.23
N MET A 343 3.11 -9.18 -0.60
CA MET A 343 4.13 -8.23 -0.19
C MET A 343 4.03 -7.93 1.30
N TYR A 344 5.19 -7.66 1.90
CA TYR A 344 5.33 -7.17 3.28
C TYR A 344 4.63 -8.06 4.31
N PRO A 345 4.98 -9.35 4.36
CA PRO A 345 4.32 -10.27 5.27
C PRO A 345 4.53 -9.81 6.72
N ILE A 346 3.47 -9.96 7.53
CA ILE A 346 3.53 -9.69 8.96
C ILE A 346 3.12 -10.93 9.75
N ARG A 347 3.69 -11.07 10.94
CA ARG A 347 3.36 -12.13 11.87
C ARG A 347 2.66 -11.57 13.10
N VAL A 348 1.48 -12.07 13.42
CA VAL A 348 0.80 -11.75 14.66
C VAL A 348 1.52 -12.48 15.81
N LEU A 349 2.02 -11.72 16.78
CA LEU A 349 2.70 -12.25 17.96
C LEU A 349 1.70 -12.61 19.05
N ARG A 350 0.75 -11.72 19.32
CA ARG A 350 -0.28 -11.93 20.34
C ARG A 350 -1.43 -10.94 20.20
N THR A 351 -2.56 -11.28 20.78
CA THR A 351 -3.64 -10.34 21.05
C THR A 351 -3.30 -9.52 22.31
N VAL A 352 -3.17 -8.20 22.15
CA VAL A 352 -2.89 -7.27 23.26
C VAL A 352 -4.17 -6.95 24.02
N SER A 353 -5.27 -6.75 23.28
CA SER A 353 -6.62 -6.56 23.82
C SER A 353 -7.61 -7.29 22.94
N GLY A 354 -8.56 -7.99 23.53
CA GLY A 354 -9.67 -8.62 22.79
C GLY A 354 -10.77 -7.61 22.43
N ASN A 355 -10.87 -6.51 23.18
CA ASN A 355 -11.85 -5.47 22.96
C ASN A 355 -11.38 -4.16 23.60
N ALA A 356 -10.73 -3.31 22.82
CA ALA A 356 -10.23 -2.02 23.27
C ALA A 356 -11.36 -0.99 23.38
N GLN A 357 -11.25 -0.09 24.35
CA GLN A 357 -12.17 1.00 24.50
C GLN A 357 -11.90 2.07 23.43
N LEU A 358 -12.90 2.38 22.61
CA LEU A 358 -12.81 3.41 21.60
C LEU A 358 -13.25 4.79 22.12
N LEU A 359 -12.71 5.84 21.50
CA LEU A 359 -13.25 7.19 21.66
C LEU A 359 -14.66 7.27 21.10
N PRO A 360 -15.58 8.03 21.74
CA PRO A 360 -16.89 8.28 21.16
C PRO A 360 -16.79 8.84 19.74
N PHE A 361 -17.69 8.40 18.84
CA PHE A 361 -17.63 8.83 17.43
C PHE A 361 -17.71 10.35 17.25
N ALA A 362 -18.45 11.05 18.10
CA ALA A 362 -18.47 12.52 18.10
C ALA A 362 -17.07 13.14 18.33
N ARG A 363 -16.22 12.52 19.16
CA ARG A 363 -14.83 12.96 19.36
C ARG A 363 -13.99 12.66 18.11
N VAL A 364 -14.21 11.53 17.47
CA VAL A 364 -13.56 11.20 16.19
C VAL A 364 -13.90 12.22 15.11
N GLN A 365 -15.16 12.60 15.00
CA GLN A 365 -15.58 13.65 14.06
C GLN A 365 -14.87 14.99 14.33
N GLU A 366 -14.71 15.38 15.59
CA GLU A 366 -13.99 16.59 15.97
C GLU A 366 -12.51 16.51 15.56
N LEU A 367 -11.83 15.38 15.85
CA LEU A 367 -10.44 15.15 15.47
C LEU A 367 -10.24 15.21 13.95
N LEU A 368 -11.13 14.56 13.19
CA LEU A 368 -11.08 14.58 11.73
C LEU A 368 -11.32 15.97 11.15
N ARG A 369 -12.29 16.75 11.69
CA ARG A 369 -12.47 18.17 11.31
C ARG A 369 -11.19 18.99 11.53
N ASN A 370 -10.55 18.79 12.69
CA ASN A 370 -9.30 19.51 13.03
C ASN A 370 -8.16 19.07 12.11
N ARG A 371 -8.10 17.78 11.74
CA ARG A 371 -7.12 17.27 10.78
C ARG A 371 -7.31 17.90 9.41
N PHE A 372 -8.53 17.97 8.89
CA PHE A 372 -8.84 18.64 7.63
C PHE A 372 -8.48 20.14 7.68
N ARG A 373 -8.82 20.83 8.78
CA ARG A 373 -8.41 22.25 8.96
C ARG A 373 -6.90 22.42 8.93
N HIS A 374 -6.15 21.48 9.51
CA HIS A 374 -4.69 21.54 9.51
C HIS A 374 -4.12 21.28 8.11
N GLU A 375 -4.53 20.20 7.46
CA GLU A 375 -4.05 19.82 6.12
C GLU A 375 -4.33 20.92 5.08
N PHE A 376 -5.55 21.43 5.04
CA PHE A 376 -5.97 22.40 4.02
C PHE A 376 -5.67 23.86 4.35
N ARG A 377 -5.23 24.18 5.56
CA ARG A 377 -4.79 25.52 5.93
C ARG A 377 -3.46 25.92 5.26
N TRP A 378 -2.64 24.92 4.93
CA TRP A 378 -1.28 25.11 4.43
C TRP A 378 -1.12 24.70 2.96
N THR A 379 -2.16 24.18 2.34
CA THR A 379 -2.10 23.85 0.91
C THR A 379 -2.29 25.12 0.09
N GLU A 380 -1.46 25.32 -0.91
CA GLU A 380 -1.55 26.42 -1.88
C GLU A 380 -2.80 26.31 -2.79
N VAL A 381 -3.68 25.36 -2.53
CA VAL A 381 -4.88 25.08 -3.31
C VAL A 381 -6.04 25.92 -2.78
N SER A 382 -6.06 27.18 -3.18
CA SER A 382 -7.18 28.10 -2.90
C SER A 382 -8.41 27.67 -3.72
N GLY A 383 -9.58 27.60 -3.07
CA GLY A 383 -10.86 27.33 -3.74
C GLY A 383 -11.18 25.85 -4.00
N ALA A 384 -10.41 24.90 -3.45
CA ALA A 384 -10.66 23.48 -3.64
C ALA A 384 -11.92 23.01 -2.91
N THR A 385 -12.65 22.08 -3.55
CA THR A 385 -13.67 21.28 -2.88
C THR A 385 -13.13 19.89 -2.61
N VAL A 386 -13.07 19.52 -1.33
CA VAL A 386 -12.74 18.18 -0.87
C VAL A 386 -14.02 17.43 -0.58
N THR A 387 -14.18 16.24 -1.12
CA THR A 387 -15.38 15.42 -0.88
C THR A 387 -14.98 14.13 -0.18
N VAL A 388 -15.43 13.97 1.08
CA VAL A 388 -15.28 12.71 1.83
C VAL A 388 -16.44 11.81 1.46
N LYS A 389 -16.15 10.61 0.95
CA LYS A 389 -17.15 9.64 0.46
C LYS A 389 -17.29 8.43 1.38
N ARG A 390 -16.25 8.11 2.14
CA ARG A 390 -16.23 6.94 3.00
C ARG A 390 -15.53 7.27 4.31
N VAL A 391 -16.14 6.83 5.42
CA VAL A 391 -15.53 6.82 6.75
C VAL A 391 -15.63 5.40 7.28
N ALA A 392 -14.53 4.71 7.47
CA ALA A 392 -14.53 3.30 7.84
C ALA A 392 -13.65 3.01 9.05
N LEU A 393 -14.08 2.09 9.90
CA LEU A 393 -13.24 1.55 10.96
C LEU A 393 -12.35 0.43 10.37
N VAL A 394 -11.07 0.70 10.27
CA VAL A 394 -10.05 -0.17 9.67
C VAL A 394 -9.03 -0.64 10.70
N GLY A 395 -8.33 -1.73 10.41
CA GLY A 395 -7.16 -2.15 11.19
C GLY A 395 -5.90 -1.46 10.66
N ALA A 396 -5.35 -0.51 11.42
CA ALA A 396 -4.18 0.24 11.02
C ALA A 396 -2.92 -0.15 11.82
N LEU A 397 -1.76 -0.12 11.15
CA LEU A 397 -0.48 -0.38 11.79
C LEU A 397 0.02 0.87 12.51
N VAL A 398 0.33 0.73 13.79
CA VAL A 398 0.93 1.79 14.61
C VAL A 398 2.16 1.22 15.29
N ARG A 399 3.32 1.86 15.09
CA ARG A 399 4.59 1.40 15.64
C ARG A 399 4.56 1.38 17.17
N VAL A 400 5.14 0.33 17.76
CA VAL A 400 5.40 0.28 19.19
C VAL A 400 6.45 1.34 19.54
N LYS A 401 6.22 2.09 20.62
CA LYS A 401 7.15 3.13 21.06
C LYS A 401 8.54 2.56 21.34
N ASN A 402 9.56 3.20 20.74
CA ASN A 402 10.97 2.81 20.86
C ASN A 402 11.31 1.39 20.34
N ASP A 403 10.43 0.78 19.55
CA ASP A 403 10.66 -0.50 18.91
C ASP A 403 10.46 -0.34 17.39
N LEU A 404 11.47 -0.69 16.60
CA LEU A 404 11.42 -0.59 15.15
C LEU A 404 10.93 -1.88 14.49
N GLU A 405 10.96 -2.98 15.24
CA GLU A 405 10.65 -4.32 14.74
C GLU A 405 9.20 -4.73 15.03
N ARG A 406 8.50 -3.96 15.89
CA ARG A 406 7.13 -4.27 16.29
C ARG A 406 6.16 -3.13 16.06
N ALA A 407 4.94 -3.51 15.75
CA ALA A 407 3.80 -2.61 15.62
C ALA A 407 2.55 -3.20 16.28
N TYR A 408 1.54 -2.36 16.44
CA TYR A 408 0.19 -2.79 16.78
C TYR A 408 -0.70 -2.66 15.55
N ILE A 409 -1.59 -3.64 15.33
CA ILE A 409 -2.80 -3.42 14.53
C ILE A 409 -3.84 -2.88 15.50
N VAL A 410 -4.25 -1.63 15.28
CA VAL A 410 -5.24 -0.92 16.11
C VAL A 410 -6.46 -0.53 15.28
N PRO A 411 -7.65 -0.43 15.88
CA PRO A 411 -8.79 0.18 15.23
C PRO A 411 -8.48 1.66 14.95
N ALA A 412 -8.68 2.08 13.70
CA ALA A 412 -8.52 3.45 13.27
C ALA A 412 -9.68 3.88 12.37
N TRP A 413 -10.11 5.13 12.50
CA TRP A 413 -11.09 5.73 11.62
C TRP A 413 -10.39 6.32 10.40
N LEU A 414 -10.65 5.74 9.25
CA LEU A 414 -10.17 6.16 7.94
C LEU A 414 -11.21 7.03 7.26
N CYS A 415 -10.82 8.21 6.76
CA CYS A 415 -11.60 9.03 5.85
C CYS A 415 -10.98 8.99 4.46
N GLU A 416 -11.69 8.45 3.49
CA GLU A 416 -11.32 8.51 2.07
C GLU A 416 -11.98 9.72 1.42
N TYR A 417 -11.21 10.47 0.65
CA TYR A 417 -11.69 11.70 0.01
C TYR A 417 -11.04 11.93 -1.36
N THR A 418 -11.73 12.74 -2.17
CA THR A 418 -11.22 13.27 -3.43
C THR A 418 -11.12 14.78 -3.36
N THR A 419 -10.26 15.38 -4.19
CA THR A 419 -10.13 16.84 -4.30
C THR A 419 -10.45 17.28 -5.72
N ASP A 420 -11.27 18.31 -5.85
CA ASP A 420 -11.52 18.97 -7.14
C ASP A 420 -10.51 20.11 -7.31
N THR A 421 -9.31 19.75 -7.76
CA THR A 421 -8.23 20.71 -8.07
C THR A 421 -8.04 20.90 -9.58
N GLY A 422 -8.85 20.24 -10.40
CA GLY A 422 -8.78 20.30 -11.86
C GLY A 422 -7.58 19.60 -12.51
N SER A 423 -6.63 19.09 -11.74
CA SER A 423 -5.39 18.51 -12.28
C SER A 423 -5.35 16.97 -12.29
N ALA A 424 -6.17 16.31 -11.48
CA ALA A 424 -6.30 14.84 -11.46
C ALA A 424 -7.64 14.47 -10.79
N PRO A 425 -8.75 14.41 -11.55
CA PRO A 425 -10.10 14.33 -10.99
C PRO A 425 -10.39 13.05 -10.19
N ASP A 426 -9.60 12.01 -10.33
CA ASP A 426 -9.87 10.69 -9.72
C ASP A 426 -8.86 10.27 -8.65
N GLN A 427 -7.95 11.18 -8.24
CA GLN A 427 -6.98 10.82 -7.21
C GLN A 427 -7.67 10.74 -5.84
N ARG A 428 -7.61 9.54 -5.24
CA ARG A 428 -8.11 9.27 -3.90
C ARG A 428 -7.05 9.56 -2.86
N TYR A 429 -7.48 10.15 -1.77
CA TYR A 429 -6.65 10.45 -0.61
C TYR A 429 -7.27 9.87 0.65
N ALA A 430 -6.49 9.71 1.68
CA ALA A 430 -6.99 9.32 2.98
C ALA A 430 -6.30 10.06 4.12
N ILE A 431 -7.06 10.26 5.19
CA ILE A 431 -6.55 10.58 6.51
C ILE A 431 -7.11 9.59 7.51
N ALA A 432 -6.34 9.27 8.55
CA ALA A 432 -6.81 8.36 9.58
C ALA A 432 -6.44 8.83 10.98
N VAL A 433 -7.28 8.45 11.95
CA VAL A 433 -7.04 8.67 13.37
C VAL A 433 -7.23 7.37 14.14
N ASN A 434 -6.33 7.09 15.08
CA ASN A 434 -6.43 5.97 15.99
C ASN A 434 -7.71 6.11 16.83
N ALA A 435 -8.58 5.12 16.76
CA ALA A 435 -9.87 5.15 17.43
C ALA A 435 -9.77 5.04 18.97
N ILE A 436 -8.62 4.62 19.52
CA ILE A 436 -8.40 4.43 20.95
C ILE A 436 -7.94 5.73 21.62
N ASP A 437 -6.98 6.44 21.03
CA ASP A 437 -6.34 7.60 21.66
C ASP A 437 -6.47 8.89 20.86
N GLY A 438 -6.93 8.83 19.61
CA GLY A 438 -7.11 9.98 18.72
C GLY A 438 -5.84 10.47 18.04
N THR A 439 -4.73 9.75 18.16
CA THR A 439 -3.50 10.09 17.46
C THR A 439 -3.64 9.92 15.96
N ASN A 440 -2.87 10.69 15.18
CA ASN A 440 -2.83 10.51 13.74
C ASN A 440 -2.23 9.16 13.38
N VAL A 441 -2.84 8.53 12.39
CA VAL A 441 -2.27 7.39 11.69
C VAL A 441 -1.91 7.84 10.28
N ASP A 442 -0.64 7.69 9.92
CA ASP A 442 -0.19 8.04 8.57
C ASP A 442 -0.66 6.93 7.61
N VAL A 443 -1.44 7.33 6.61
CA VAL A 443 -1.96 6.45 5.57
C VAL A 443 -1.75 7.08 4.20
N LYS A 444 -1.47 6.25 3.21
CA LYS A 444 -1.43 6.66 1.81
C LYS A 444 -2.15 5.59 1.00
N LEU A 445 -3.24 5.97 0.32
CA LEU A 445 -3.94 5.06 -0.58
C LEU A 445 -3.10 4.74 -1.82
N ALA A 446 -3.36 3.57 -2.39
CA ALA A 446 -2.76 3.07 -3.62
C ALA A 446 -3.22 3.84 -4.85
#